data_a036cbaa4533346db2eda0391a3d4431
#
_entry.id   a036cbaa4533346db2eda0391a3d4431
#
_cell.length_a   1.000
_cell.length_b   1.000
_cell.length_c   1.000
_cell.angle_alpha   90.00
_cell.angle_beta   90.00
_cell.angle_gamma   90.00
#
_symmetry.space_group_name_H-M   'P 1'
#
loop_
_entity.id
_entity.type
_entity.pdbx_description
1 polymer ?
#
loop_
_entity_poly.entity_id
_entity_poly.type
_entity_poly.pdbx_seq_one_letter_code
_entity_poly.pdbx_strand_id
1 'polypeptide(L)'
;MTEKPTVEGLGIDAAAQHWQRSGAGDGTIEVAMVTGPGQPGVDWVLMRVAGDPAGRILVYDRHEWECFLDGVRNGEFDDAASLDALE
;
A
#
# COMPACT_ATOMS: atom_id res chain seq x y z
N MET A 1 -6.97 -12.04 -18.61
CA MET A 1 -7.08 -11.24 -17.37
C MET A 1 -5.70 -10.96 -16.85
N THR A 2 -5.43 -9.72 -16.50
CA THR A 2 -4.11 -9.33 -16.00
C THR A 2 -4.07 -9.52 -14.50
N GLU A 3 -3.10 -10.29 -14.04
CA GLU A 3 -2.91 -10.46 -12.60
C GLU A 3 -2.14 -9.27 -12.03
N LYS A 4 -2.42 -8.93 -10.78
CA LYS A 4 -1.64 -7.92 -10.09
C LYS A 4 -0.21 -8.43 -9.90
N PRO A 5 0.78 -7.58 -10.09
CA PRO A 5 2.16 -7.98 -9.84
C PRO A 5 2.39 -8.26 -8.36
N THR A 6 3.38 -9.08 -8.09
CA THR A 6 3.81 -9.39 -6.72
C THR A 6 5.22 -8.86 -6.52
N VAL A 7 5.63 -8.72 -5.26
CA VAL A 7 6.99 -8.27 -4.97
C VAL A 7 8.02 -9.23 -5.55
N GLU A 8 7.75 -10.53 -5.49
CA GLU A 8 8.64 -11.53 -6.05
C GLU A 8 8.70 -11.41 -7.58
N GLY A 9 7.54 -11.23 -8.22
CA GLY A 9 7.47 -11.09 -9.68
C GLY A 9 8.17 -9.85 -10.20
N LEU A 10 8.23 -8.80 -9.38
CA LEU A 10 8.90 -7.55 -9.75
C LEU A 10 10.36 -7.52 -9.33
N GLY A 11 10.82 -8.52 -8.58
CA GLY A 11 12.19 -8.53 -8.08
C GLY A 11 12.44 -7.52 -6.98
N ILE A 12 11.40 -7.14 -6.25
CA ILE A 12 11.49 -6.17 -5.16
C ILE A 12 11.79 -6.91 -3.86
N ASP A 13 12.82 -6.48 -3.15
CA ASP A 13 13.14 -7.00 -1.83
C ASP A 13 12.39 -6.17 -0.78
N ALA A 14 11.31 -6.74 -0.27
CA ALA A 14 10.46 -6.04 0.70
C ALA A 14 11.23 -5.69 1.98
N ALA A 15 12.17 -6.52 2.39
CA ALA A 15 12.95 -6.27 3.61
C ALA A 15 13.89 -5.09 3.47
N ALA A 16 14.27 -4.74 2.24
CA ALA A 16 15.19 -3.64 1.97
C ALA A 16 14.48 -2.29 1.81
N GLN A 17 13.15 -2.28 1.83
CA GLN A 17 12.40 -1.05 1.61
C GLN A 17 12.24 -0.24 2.89
N HIS A 18 12.05 1.07 2.72
CA HIS A 18 11.76 1.95 3.83
C HIS A 18 10.24 2.00 4.05
N TRP A 19 9.78 1.39 5.11
CA TRP A 19 8.34 1.31 5.41
C TRP A 19 7.92 2.44 6.33
N GLN A 20 6.88 3.15 5.93
CA GLN A 20 6.26 4.18 6.75
C GLN A 20 5.02 3.59 7.40
N ARG A 21 4.89 3.79 8.69
CA ARG A 21 3.78 3.22 9.47
C ARG A 21 2.76 4.31 9.79
N SER A 22 1.48 3.96 9.66
CA SER A 22 0.39 4.89 9.95
C SER A 22 0.04 4.99 11.42
N GLY A 23 0.70 4.23 12.27
CA GLY A 23 0.47 4.23 13.72
C GLY A 23 1.53 3.41 14.41
N ALA A 24 1.25 2.94 15.61
CA ALA A 24 2.19 2.14 16.38
C ALA A 24 1.58 0.76 16.69
N GLY A 25 2.43 -0.26 16.67
CA GLY A 25 2.03 -1.61 17.04
C GLY A 25 1.48 -2.43 15.88
N ASP A 26 1.06 -3.63 16.21
CA ASP A 26 0.48 -4.55 15.23
C ASP A 26 -0.89 -4.06 14.77
N GLY A 27 -1.24 -4.42 13.54
CA GLY A 27 -2.52 -4.03 12.97
C GLY A 27 -2.51 -2.68 12.28
N THR A 28 -1.41 -1.94 12.36
CA THR A 28 -1.28 -0.68 11.63
C THR A 28 -0.85 -0.93 10.19
N ILE A 29 -1.13 0.04 9.34
CA ILE A 29 -0.76 -0.05 7.93
C ILE A 29 0.65 0.47 7.72
N GLU A 30 1.46 -0.28 6.96
CA GLU A 30 2.78 0.16 6.54
C GLU A 30 2.81 0.29 5.03
N VAL A 31 3.45 1.35 4.55
CA VAL A 31 3.52 1.67 3.12
C VAL A 31 4.98 1.94 2.75
N ALA A 32 5.42 1.39 1.64
CA ALA A 32 6.76 1.65 1.09
C ALA A 32 6.63 2.13 -0.35
N MET A 33 7.39 3.16 -0.68
CA MET A 33 7.46 3.71 -2.04
C MET A 33 8.69 3.16 -2.74
N VAL A 34 8.50 2.55 -3.90
CA VAL A 34 9.59 1.94 -4.66
C VAL A 34 9.81 2.72 -5.94
N THR A 35 11.04 3.18 -6.16
CA THR A 35 11.42 3.86 -7.40
C THR A 35 12.18 2.89 -8.28
N GLY A 36 11.87 2.92 -9.58
CA GLY A 36 12.56 2.09 -10.54
C GLY A 36 13.91 2.66 -10.91
N PRO A 37 14.83 1.80 -11.34
CA PRO A 37 16.17 2.26 -11.77
C PRO A 37 16.04 3.17 -13.00
N GLY A 38 16.76 4.28 -12.96
CA GLY A 38 16.85 5.20 -14.09
C GLY A 38 15.62 6.05 -14.34
N GLN A 39 14.62 5.98 -13.48
CA GLN A 39 13.40 6.79 -13.63
C GLN A 39 13.16 7.62 -12.38
N PRO A 40 12.81 8.91 -12.54
CA PRO A 40 12.41 9.70 -11.39
C PRO A 40 10.99 9.33 -10.96
N GLY A 41 10.72 9.43 -9.68
CA GLY A 41 9.39 9.21 -9.12
C GLY A 41 9.14 7.78 -8.68
N VAL A 42 7.95 7.58 -8.14
CA VAL A 42 7.55 6.30 -7.56
C VAL A 42 6.93 5.41 -8.63
N ASP A 43 7.47 4.20 -8.80
CA ASP A 43 6.91 3.22 -9.74
C ASP A 43 5.85 2.34 -9.08
N TRP A 44 6.09 1.94 -7.83
CA TRP A 44 5.22 1.03 -7.12
C TRP A 44 5.03 1.49 -5.69
N VAL A 45 3.85 1.21 -5.16
CA VAL A 45 3.55 1.43 -3.75
C VAL A 45 3.20 0.09 -3.14
N LEU A 46 3.92 -0.28 -2.10
CA LEU A 46 3.68 -1.52 -1.37
C LEU A 46 2.89 -1.21 -0.10
N MET A 47 1.94 -2.06 0.24
CA MET A 47 1.14 -1.90 1.45
C MET A 47 1.05 -3.23 2.18
N ARG A 48 1.24 -3.20 3.49
CA ARG A 48 1.09 -4.38 4.33
C ARG A 48 0.56 -4.00 5.71
N VAL A 49 0.13 -4.98 6.46
CA VAL A 49 -0.32 -4.79 7.84
C VAL A 49 0.80 -5.26 8.77
N ALA A 50 1.20 -4.40 9.71
CA ALA A 50 2.24 -4.74 10.67
C ALA A 50 1.76 -5.90 11.55
N GLY A 51 2.60 -6.92 11.67
CA GLY A 51 2.27 -8.09 12.48
C GLY A 51 1.40 -9.13 11.80
N ASP A 52 1.08 -8.96 10.51
CA ASP A 52 0.31 -9.97 9.79
C ASP A 52 1.14 -11.25 9.65
N PRO A 53 0.71 -12.36 10.27
CA PRO A 53 1.49 -13.60 10.22
C PRO A 53 1.59 -14.17 8.80
N ALA A 54 0.66 -13.84 7.91
CA ALA A 54 0.74 -14.25 6.52
C ALA A 54 1.75 -13.43 5.72
N GLY A 55 2.13 -12.26 6.22
CA GLY A 55 3.11 -11.40 5.56
C GLY A 55 2.67 -10.91 4.19
N ARG A 56 1.38 -10.75 3.99
CA ARG A 56 0.85 -10.35 2.69
C ARG A 56 1.23 -8.92 2.35
N ILE A 57 1.63 -8.71 1.10
CA ILE A 57 2.00 -7.39 0.61
C ILE A 57 1.17 -7.10 -0.63
N LEU A 58 0.45 -5.99 -0.61
CA LEU A 58 -0.29 -5.51 -1.76
C LEU A 58 0.61 -4.59 -2.58
N VAL A 59 0.52 -4.68 -3.89
CA VAL A 59 1.34 -3.89 -4.80
C VAL A 59 0.42 -3.04 -5.66
N TYR A 60 0.64 -1.74 -5.65
CA TYR A 60 -0.12 -0.79 -6.46
C TYR A 60 0.84 -0.07 -7.39
N ASP A 61 0.40 0.16 -8.64
CA ASP A 61 1.15 1.03 -9.52
C ASP A 61 0.84 2.50 -9.15
N ARG A 62 1.54 3.41 -9.81
CA ARG A 62 1.40 4.83 -9.51
C ARG A 62 -0.03 5.33 -9.76
N HIS A 63 -0.64 4.89 -10.84
CA HIS A 63 -1.99 5.33 -11.19
C HIS A 63 -3.01 4.84 -10.17
N GLU A 64 -2.93 3.58 -9.78
CA GLU A 64 -3.82 3.01 -8.77
C GLU A 64 -3.68 3.77 -7.45
N TRP A 65 -2.46 4.08 -7.06
CA TRP A 65 -2.20 4.81 -5.83
C TRP A 65 -2.76 6.23 -5.88
N GLU A 66 -2.59 6.92 -7.01
CA GLU A 66 -3.14 8.26 -7.19
C GLU A 66 -4.66 8.25 -7.11
N CYS A 67 -5.32 7.25 -7.71
CA CYS A 67 -6.77 7.10 -7.63
C CYS A 67 -7.22 6.87 -6.20
N PHE A 68 -6.48 6.06 -5.44
CA PHE A 68 -6.80 5.83 -4.04
C PHE A 68 -6.72 7.11 -3.23
N LEU A 69 -5.65 7.88 -3.41
CA LEU A 69 -5.49 9.14 -2.68
C LEU A 69 -6.60 10.14 -3.04
N ASP A 70 -6.97 10.20 -4.31
CA ASP A 70 -8.06 11.08 -4.72
C ASP A 70 -9.38 10.68 -4.07
N GLY A 71 -9.66 9.38 -3.99
CA GLY A 71 -10.83 8.88 -3.30
C GLY A 71 -10.86 9.28 -1.84
N VAL A 72 -9.71 9.19 -1.17
CA VAL A 72 -9.58 9.59 0.23
C VAL A 72 -9.86 11.09 0.38
N ARG A 73 -9.25 11.93 -0.47
CA ARG A 73 -9.42 13.38 -0.42
C ARG A 73 -10.85 13.81 -0.68
N ASN A 74 -11.54 13.08 -1.54
CA ASN A 74 -12.92 13.38 -1.91
C ASN A 74 -13.94 12.76 -0.94
N GLY A 75 -13.48 12.08 0.10
CA GLY A 75 -14.37 11.48 1.10
C GLY A 75 -15.07 10.23 0.61
N GLU A 76 -14.62 9.62 -0.48
CA GLU A 76 -15.29 8.45 -1.06
C GLU A 76 -15.21 7.23 -0.15
N PHE A 77 -14.23 7.19 0.74
CA PHE A 77 -14.03 6.06 1.65
C PHE A 77 -14.48 6.38 3.09
N ASP A 78 -15.11 7.52 3.30
CA ASP A 78 -15.55 7.92 4.64
C ASP A 78 -16.59 6.94 5.19
N ASP A 79 -17.40 6.34 4.33
CA ASP A 79 -18.38 5.34 4.75
C ASP A 79 -17.69 4.17 5.45
N ALA A 80 -16.53 3.75 4.97
CA ALA A 80 -15.79 2.66 5.60
C ALA A 80 -15.31 3.06 6.99
N ALA A 81 -14.90 4.31 7.18
CA ALA A 81 -14.53 4.81 8.50
C ALA A 81 -15.74 4.94 9.43
N SER A 82 -16.91 5.20 8.86
CA SER A 82 -18.15 5.36 9.62
C SER A 82 -18.78 4.03 10.04
N LEU A 83 -18.34 2.92 9.46
CA LEU A 83 -18.92 1.61 9.76
C LEU A 83 -18.79 1.26 11.24
N ASP A 84 -17.74 1.70 11.89
CA ASP A 84 -17.55 1.45 13.32
C ASP A 84 -18.66 2.07 14.15
N ALA A 85 -19.19 3.18 13.71
CA ALA A 85 -20.27 3.87 14.42
C ALA A 85 -21.60 3.16 14.27
N LEU A 86 -21.72 2.24 13.33
CA LEU A 86 -22.97 1.51 13.09
C LEU A 86 -23.09 0.23 13.92
N GLU A 87 -22.05 -0.17 14.59
CA GLU A 87 -22.02 -1.39 15.38
C GLU A 87 -22.36 -1.16 16.83
#